data_039b67736262e934363bb206155a2ea1
#
_entry.id   039b67736262e934363bb206155a2ea1
#
_cell.length_a   1.000
_cell.length_b   1.000
_cell.length_c   1.000
_cell.angle_alpha   90.00
_cell.angle_beta   90.00
_cell.angle_gamma   90.00
#
_symmetry.space_group_name_H-M   'P 1'
#
loop_
_entity.id
_entity.type
_entity.pdbx_description
1 polymer ?
#
loop_
_entity_poly.entity_id
_entity_poly.type
_entity_poly.pdbx_seq_one_letter_code
_entity_poly.pdbx_strand_id
1 'polypeptide(L)'
;MKETVIKETSKADLDNPILIEGLPGLGLVGKIATRYLIKQLKAERFASLYSPHFPYFVLVSKKGSIRLLSGAFYSWKNKAGKTDLILFTGDSQAQTIEGQYEISDRLLDFAKKYRVRTIVTIGGYRMEAKDKPKVIVAATGQELLDDAVRAGASVSPAGSPIVGTAGLILGMARFKKIEAVCLLGETRGYLPDPKAAKSVLEVLQSILKIDLDLTGLDEEIAKAEKMVTRLQKIEEKRVSQAVEIRKEEDKKITYIS
;
A
#
# COMPACT_ATOMS: atom_id res chain seq x y z
N MET A 1 -20.95 1.83 16.08
CA MET A 1 -19.79 2.73 16.02
C MET A 1 -20.22 3.92 15.18
N LYS A 2 -20.11 5.14 15.73
CA LYS A 2 -20.58 6.37 15.06
C LYS A 2 -19.47 7.11 14.33
N GLU A 3 -18.22 6.91 14.70
CA GLU A 3 -17.03 7.57 14.18
C GLU A 3 -15.83 6.63 14.16
N THR A 4 -14.77 6.99 13.44
CA THR A 4 -13.49 6.27 13.44
C THR A 4 -12.81 6.43 14.78
N VAL A 5 -12.39 5.32 15.38
CA VAL A 5 -11.72 5.27 16.68
C VAL A 5 -10.39 4.55 16.60
N ILE A 6 -9.40 5.05 17.33
CA ILE A 6 -8.12 4.36 17.53
C ILE A 6 -8.07 3.87 18.97
N LYS A 7 -7.86 2.55 19.14
CA LYS A 7 -7.71 1.90 20.44
C LYS A 7 -6.27 1.46 20.61
N GLU A 8 -5.59 2.03 21.60
CA GLU A 8 -4.26 1.59 22.00
C GLU A 8 -4.37 0.43 22.97
N THR A 9 -3.59 -0.62 22.74
CA THR A 9 -3.47 -1.79 23.62
C THR A 9 -2.26 -1.68 24.55
N SER A 10 -1.26 -0.90 24.12
CA SER A 10 -0.07 -0.56 24.91
C SER A 10 0.44 0.82 24.48
N LYS A 11 1.24 1.46 25.30
CA LYS A 11 1.93 2.69 24.95
C LYS A 11 3.27 2.37 24.28
N ALA A 12 3.49 2.87 23.07
CA ALA A 12 4.80 2.75 22.42
C ALA A 12 5.75 3.85 22.94
N ASP A 13 6.92 3.45 23.39
CA ASP A 13 7.98 4.39 23.80
C ASP A 13 8.89 4.66 22.60
N LEU A 14 8.57 5.70 21.84
CA LEU A 14 9.23 6.07 20.59
C LEU A 14 9.76 7.51 20.67
N ASP A 15 10.89 7.74 20.05
CA ASP A 15 11.49 9.07 19.94
C ASP A 15 11.40 9.58 18.50
N ASN A 16 10.62 10.65 18.30
CA ASN A 16 10.39 11.33 17.01
C ASN A 16 10.24 10.35 15.83
N PRO A 17 9.30 9.39 15.90
CA PRO A 17 9.20 8.35 14.90
C PRO A 17 8.76 8.88 13.53
N ILE A 18 9.15 8.17 12.47
CA ILE A 18 8.53 8.29 11.14
C ILE A 18 7.33 7.36 11.10
N LEU A 19 6.18 7.86 10.59
CA LEU A 19 5.03 7.02 10.33
C LEU A 19 5.04 6.56 8.87
N ILE A 20 4.96 5.24 8.67
CA ILE A 20 4.85 4.62 7.34
C ILE A 20 3.44 4.05 7.19
N GLU A 21 2.69 4.56 6.22
CA GLU A 21 1.34 4.09 5.90
C GLU A 21 1.39 3.24 4.63
N GLY A 22 0.77 2.05 4.67
CA GLY A 22 0.54 1.23 3.49
C GLY A 22 -0.73 0.41 3.64
N LEU A 23 -1.84 0.99 3.23
CA LEU A 23 -3.14 0.34 3.14
C LEU A 23 -3.31 -0.44 1.82
N PRO A 24 -4.29 -1.35 1.73
CA PRO A 24 -4.64 -2.00 0.46
C PRO A 24 -5.02 -0.98 -0.62
N GLY A 25 -4.39 -1.07 -1.77
CA GLY A 25 -4.64 -0.24 -2.95
C GLY A 25 -4.24 -0.98 -4.22
N LEU A 26 -3.90 -0.26 -5.28
CA LEU A 26 -3.45 -0.83 -6.56
C LEU A 26 -2.29 -1.82 -6.34
N GLY A 27 -2.42 -3.03 -6.88
CA GLY A 27 -1.41 -4.08 -6.73
C GLY A 27 -1.10 -4.50 -5.30
N LEU A 28 -1.89 -4.03 -4.31
CA LEU A 28 -1.59 -4.18 -2.87
C LEU A 28 -0.19 -3.72 -2.47
N VAL A 29 0.46 -2.86 -3.28
CA VAL A 29 1.87 -2.46 -3.13
C VAL A 29 2.14 -1.94 -1.71
N GLY A 30 1.35 -0.97 -1.22
CA GLY A 30 1.50 -0.41 0.12
C GLY A 30 1.36 -1.47 1.22
N LYS A 31 0.32 -2.31 1.12
CA LYS A 31 0.07 -3.38 2.10
C LYS A 31 1.20 -4.42 2.12
N ILE A 32 1.69 -4.85 0.97
CA ILE A 32 2.78 -5.83 0.88
C ILE A 32 4.06 -5.23 1.48
N ALA A 33 4.44 -4.02 1.07
CA ALA A 33 5.64 -3.34 1.56
C ALA A 33 5.60 -3.16 3.08
N THR A 34 4.51 -2.61 3.62
CA THR A 34 4.39 -2.36 5.07
C THR A 34 4.34 -3.65 5.88
N ARG A 35 3.64 -4.69 5.41
CA ARG A 35 3.65 -6.00 6.08
C ARG A 35 5.02 -6.65 6.05
N TYR A 36 5.76 -6.48 4.98
CA TYR A 36 7.13 -6.96 4.89
C TYR A 36 8.03 -6.26 5.91
N LEU A 37 7.95 -4.94 6.01
CA LEU A 37 8.65 -4.16 7.05
C LEU A 37 8.31 -4.64 8.47
N ILE A 38 7.02 -4.81 8.79
CA ILE A 38 6.57 -5.29 10.09
C ILE A 38 7.24 -6.63 10.43
N LYS A 39 7.32 -7.54 9.46
CA LYS A 39 7.92 -8.86 9.65
C LYS A 39 9.45 -8.77 9.82
N GLN A 40 10.14 -8.04 8.95
CA GLN A 40 11.60 -7.92 8.96
C GLN A 40 12.10 -7.21 10.22
N LEU A 41 11.44 -6.14 10.61
CA LEU A 41 11.79 -5.37 11.79
C LEU A 41 11.27 -5.96 13.10
N LYS A 42 10.44 -7.04 13.03
CA LYS A 42 9.74 -7.62 14.18
C LYS A 42 8.97 -6.57 14.97
N ALA A 43 8.30 -5.64 14.24
CA ALA A 43 7.56 -4.56 14.85
C ALA A 43 6.36 -5.07 15.63
N GLU A 44 6.10 -4.48 16.80
CA GLU A 44 5.07 -4.91 17.74
C GLU A 44 3.78 -4.12 17.59
N ARG A 45 2.64 -4.81 17.52
CA ARG A 45 1.33 -4.16 17.44
C ARG A 45 0.99 -3.48 18.77
N PHE A 46 0.64 -2.20 18.72
CA PHE A 46 0.30 -1.44 19.92
C PHE A 46 -1.02 -0.67 19.83
N ALA A 47 -1.61 -0.51 18.63
CA ALA A 47 -2.91 0.14 18.48
C ALA A 47 -3.69 -0.41 17.27
N SER A 48 -4.99 -0.16 17.27
CA SER A 48 -5.91 -0.58 16.21
C SER A 48 -6.88 0.55 15.87
N LEU A 49 -7.12 0.76 14.57
CA LEU A 49 -8.10 1.70 14.05
C LEU A 49 -9.34 0.93 13.58
N TYR A 50 -10.51 1.36 14.02
CA TYR A 50 -11.81 0.87 13.56
C TYR A 50 -12.61 2.02 13.00
N SER A 51 -13.33 1.79 11.91
CA SER A 51 -14.13 2.83 11.24
C SER A 51 -15.47 2.29 10.77
N PRO A 52 -16.55 3.07 10.88
CA PRO A 52 -17.84 2.74 10.26
C PRO A 52 -17.78 2.79 8.73
N HIS A 53 -16.75 3.41 8.17
CA HIS A 53 -16.54 3.55 6.74
C HIS A 53 -15.79 2.37 6.09
N PHE A 54 -15.37 1.37 6.89
CA PHE A 54 -14.88 0.11 6.34
C PHE A 54 -16.02 -0.73 5.76
N PRO A 55 -15.72 -1.69 4.86
CA PRO A 55 -16.73 -2.64 4.38
C PRO A 55 -17.51 -3.30 5.53
N TYR A 56 -18.81 -3.49 5.33
CA TYR A 56 -19.78 -3.94 6.35
C TYR A 56 -19.81 -5.48 6.52
N PHE A 57 -18.64 -6.09 6.71
CA PHE A 57 -18.55 -7.51 7.04
C PHE A 57 -17.52 -7.76 8.14
N VAL A 58 -17.53 -8.96 8.68
CA VAL A 58 -16.55 -9.45 9.65
C VAL A 58 -15.66 -10.50 9.01
N LEU A 59 -14.47 -10.66 9.53
CA LEU A 59 -13.56 -11.73 9.15
C LEU A 59 -13.65 -12.87 10.16
N VAL A 60 -13.74 -14.10 9.64
CA VAL A 60 -13.76 -15.32 10.45
C VAL A 60 -12.35 -15.93 10.47
N SER A 61 -11.82 -16.23 11.65
CA SER A 61 -10.54 -16.90 11.81
C SER A 61 -10.65 -18.39 11.52
N LYS A 62 -9.50 -19.07 11.37
CA LYS A 62 -9.46 -20.54 11.22
C LYS A 62 -10.11 -21.29 12.40
N LYS A 63 -10.21 -20.65 13.57
CA LYS A 63 -10.83 -21.22 14.78
C LYS A 63 -12.30 -20.81 14.94
N GLY A 64 -12.92 -20.17 13.96
CA GLY A 64 -14.31 -19.72 14.00
C GLY A 64 -14.55 -18.42 14.78
N SER A 65 -13.54 -17.80 15.39
CA SER A 65 -13.70 -16.49 16.02
C SER A 65 -13.87 -15.39 14.97
N ILE A 66 -14.64 -14.36 15.30
CA ILE A 66 -14.93 -13.24 14.40
C ILE A 66 -14.17 -11.97 14.83
N ARG A 67 -13.84 -11.11 13.85
CA ARG A 67 -13.35 -9.76 14.10
C ARG A 67 -13.86 -8.77 13.04
N LEU A 68 -14.00 -7.52 13.43
CA LEU A 68 -14.21 -6.43 12.48
C LEU A 68 -12.95 -6.20 11.62
N LEU A 69 -13.15 -5.58 10.46
CA LEU A 69 -12.06 -5.01 9.70
C LEU A 69 -11.40 -3.90 10.52
N SER A 70 -10.08 -3.79 10.40
CA SER A 70 -9.33 -2.80 11.17
C SER A 70 -8.04 -2.38 10.45
N GLY A 71 -7.59 -1.16 10.75
CA GLY A 71 -6.20 -0.78 10.63
C GLY A 71 -5.42 -1.19 11.88
N ALA A 72 -4.12 -1.39 11.75
CA ALA A 72 -3.25 -1.75 12.86
C ALA A 72 -1.96 -0.94 12.83
N PHE A 73 -1.57 -0.43 14.00
CA PHE A 73 -0.33 0.29 14.21
C PHE A 73 0.67 -0.63 14.89
N TYR A 74 1.89 -0.61 14.35
CA TYR A 74 3.03 -1.34 14.90
C TYR A 74 4.15 -0.36 15.20
N SER A 75 4.84 -0.58 16.30
CA SER A 75 6.00 0.21 16.72
C SER A 75 7.28 -0.59 16.52
N TRP A 76 8.32 0.10 16.09
CA TRP A 76 9.67 -0.44 16.04
C TRP A 76 10.64 0.60 16.58
N LYS A 77 11.40 0.24 17.62
CA LYS A 77 12.43 1.07 18.21
C LYS A 77 13.78 0.73 17.60
N ASN A 78 14.43 1.74 17.02
CA ASN A 78 15.74 1.57 16.41
C ASN A 78 16.85 1.58 17.47
N LYS A 79 17.32 0.41 17.86
CA LYS A 79 18.40 0.26 18.85
C LYS A 79 19.75 0.84 18.36
N ALA A 80 19.95 0.98 17.05
CA ALA A 80 21.11 1.62 16.45
C ALA A 80 21.02 3.15 16.43
N GLY A 81 19.93 3.73 16.90
CA GLY A 81 19.92 5.06 17.45
C GLY A 81 19.53 6.21 16.55
N LYS A 82 18.86 6.04 15.39
CA LYS A 82 18.57 7.24 14.57
C LYS A 82 17.10 7.56 14.33
N THR A 83 16.22 6.60 14.15
CA THR A 83 14.82 6.90 13.83
C THR A 83 13.94 5.73 14.16
N ASP A 84 13.01 5.94 15.06
CA ASP A 84 11.97 4.96 15.39
C ASP A 84 10.89 4.95 14.30
N LEU A 85 10.11 3.87 14.19
CA LEU A 85 9.06 3.75 13.20
C LEU A 85 7.71 3.44 13.83
N ILE A 86 6.67 4.04 13.27
CA ILE A 86 5.29 3.60 13.39
C ILE A 86 4.87 3.08 12.02
N LEU A 87 4.46 1.81 11.94
CA LEU A 87 4.00 1.18 10.71
C LEU A 87 2.49 1.02 10.78
N PHE A 88 1.76 1.55 9.82
CA PHE A 88 0.31 1.44 9.74
C PHE A 88 -0.12 0.70 8.48
N THR A 89 -0.87 -0.36 8.66
CA THR A 89 -1.51 -1.11 7.58
C THR A 89 -2.88 -1.62 8.01
N GLY A 90 -3.66 -2.20 7.09
CA GLY A 90 -5.01 -2.61 7.43
C GLY A 90 -5.62 -3.64 6.50
N ASP A 91 -6.87 -3.97 6.79
CA ASP A 91 -7.66 -4.90 6.00
C ASP A 91 -8.22 -4.23 4.73
N SER A 92 -8.61 -2.95 4.84
CA SER A 92 -9.25 -2.17 3.77
C SER A 92 -8.97 -0.68 3.94
N GLN A 93 -9.25 0.10 2.89
CA GLN A 93 -9.47 1.54 2.96
C GLN A 93 -10.96 1.83 3.21
N ALA A 94 -11.29 3.07 3.56
CA ALA A 94 -12.68 3.54 3.60
C ALA A 94 -13.32 3.46 2.21
N GLN A 95 -14.62 3.15 2.18
CA GLN A 95 -15.38 3.04 0.94
C GLN A 95 -16.13 4.33 0.57
N THR A 96 -16.24 5.27 1.50
CA THR A 96 -16.88 6.55 1.28
C THR A 96 -15.85 7.68 1.23
N ILE A 97 -16.18 8.78 0.55
CA ILE A 97 -15.34 9.97 0.47
C ILE A 97 -15.12 10.55 1.87
N GLU A 98 -16.18 10.69 2.64
CA GLU A 98 -16.15 11.19 4.02
C GLU A 98 -15.24 10.33 4.89
N GLY A 99 -15.34 9.02 4.74
CA GLY A 99 -14.51 8.07 5.49
C GLY A 99 -13.04 8.13 5.12
N GLN A 100 -12.71 8.42 3.87
CA GLN A 100 -11.32 8.63 3.44
C GLN A 100 -10.72 9.86 4.15
N TYR A 101 -11.46 10.97 4.21
CA TYR A 101 -11.04 12.18 4.92
C TYR A 101 -10.96 11.94 6.44
N GLU A 102 -11.99 11.31 7.03
CA GLU A 102 -12.04 11.05 8.47
C GLU A 102 -10.89 10.16 8.93
N ILE A 103 -10.64 9.04 8.23
CA ILE A 103 -9.53 8.14 8.56
C ILE A 103 -8.18 8.86 8.41
N SER A 104 -8.01 9.64 7.33
CA SER A 104 -6.77 10.40 7.12
C SER A 104 -6.52 11.42 8.22
N ASP A 105 -7.56 12.14 8.66
CA ASP A 105 -7.45 13.11 9.76
C ASP A 105 -7.14 12.43 11.09
N ARG A 106 -7.81 11.31 11.41
CA ARG A 106 -7.51 10.50 12.62
C ARG A 106 -6.07 9.95 12.62
N LEU A 107 -5.56 9.53 11.46
CA LEU A 107 -4.17 9.10 11.31
C LEU A 107 -3.19 10.25 11.58
N LEU A 108 -3.47 11.42 11.05
CA LEU A 108 -2.64 12.61 11.26
C LEU A 108 -2.66 13.08 12.72
N ASP A 109 -3.82 13.03 13.39
CA ASP A 109 -3.92 13.34 14.82
C ASP A 109 -3.15 12.32 15.68
N PHE A 110 -3.21 11.04 15.32
CA PHE A 110 -2.43 9.99 15.97
C PHE A 110 -0.93 10.18 15.74
N ALA A 111 -0.51 10.53 14.52
CA ALA A 111 0.87 10.87 14.20
C ALA A 111 1.37 12.05 15.07
N LYS A 112 0.55 13.10 15.20
CA LYS A 112 0.87 14.27 16.04
C LYS A 112 0.98 13.90 17.53
N LYS A 113 0.11 13.02 18.04
CA LYS A 113 0.19 12.51 19.42
C LYS A 113 1.55 11.85 19.71
N TYR A 114 2.11 11.13 18.75
CA TYR A 114 3.42 10.48 18.83
C TYR A 114 4.58 11.36 18.35
N ARG A 115 4.35 12.67 18.12
CA ARG A 115 5.38 13.63 17.67
C ARG A 115 6.03 13.25 16.34
N VAL A 116 5.29 12.55 15.49
CA VAL A 116 5.71 12.25 14.12
C VAL A 116 5.91 13.57 13.36
N ARG A 117 7.10 13.76 12.78
CA ARG A 117 7.41 14.91 11.93
C ARG A 117 7.34 14.58 10.45
N THR A 118 7.56 13.33 10.11
CA THR A 118 7.55 12.86 8.71
C THR A 118 6.66 11.65 8.56
N ILE A 119 5.81 11.68 7.53
CA ILE A 119 4.97 10.55 7.13
C ILE A 119 5.41 10.08 5.75
N VAL A 120 5.57 8.77 5.59
CA VAL A 120 5.77 8.13 4.31
C VAL A 120 4.50 7.35 3.99
N THR A 121 3.84 7.66 2.89
CA THR A 121 2.72 6.86 2.38
C THR A 121 3.18 6.00 1.21
N ILE A 122 2.68 4.77 1.13
CA ILE A 122 3.06 3.81 0.10
C ILE A 122 1.82 3.37 -0.67
N GLY A 123 1.90 3.42 -2.01
CA GLY A 123 0.81 2.98 -2.88
C GLY A 123 1.30 2.38 -4.19
N GLY A 124 0.33 2.10 -5.06
CA GLY A 124 0.59 1.69 -6.44
C GLY A 124 0.29 2.81 -7.42
N TYR A 125 1.06 2.91 -8.49
CA TYR A 125 0.85 3.78 -9.63
C TYR A 125 0.53 2.92 -10.86
N ARG A 126 -0.65 3.16 -11.47
CA ARG A 126 -1.08 2.33 -12.61
C ARG A 126 -0.25 2.63 -13.85
N MET A 127 0.57 1.67 -14.22
CA MET A 127 1.35 1.69 -15.46
C MET A 127 1.65 0.26 -15.91
N GLU A 128 1.89 0.06 -17.21
CA GLU A 128 2.48 -1.19 -17.68
C GLU A 128 3.98 -1.19 -17.30
N ALA A 129 4.29 -1.80 -16.17
CA ALA A 129 5.67 -2.03 -15.77
C ALA A 129 6.32 -3.00 -16.76
N LYS A 130 7.42 -2.60 -17.41
CA LYS A 130 8.14 -3.44 -18.37
C LYS A 130 9.02 -4.44 -17.61
N ASP A 131 10.21 -4.07 -17.20
CA ASP A 131 11.13 -5.02 -16.54
C ASP A 131 11.24 -4.80 -15.02
N LYS A 132 11.74 -3.64 -14.57
CA LYS A 132 11.81 -3.25 -13.17
C LYS A 132 10.79 -2.13 -12.92
N PRO A 133 9.83 -2.31 -11.97
CA PRO A 133 8.90 -1.24 -11.61
C PRO A 133 9.65 -0.02 -11.11
N LYS A 134 9.36 1.16 -11.67
CA LYS A 134 9.86 2.42 -11.15
C LYS A 134 9.08 2.83 -9.91
N VAL A 135 9.69 3.67 -9.10
CA VAL A 135 9.03 4.30 -7.96
C VAL A 135 8.79 5.77 -8.30
N ILE A 136 7.52 6.18 -8.26
CA ILE A 136 7.13 7.56 -8.48
C ILE A 136 7.00 8.24 -7.12
N VAL A 137 7.48 9.48 -7.00
CA VAL A 137 7.46 10.23 -5.74
C VAL A 137 6.75 11.56 -5.87
N ALA A 138 5.99 11.91 -4.83
CA ALA A 138 5.49 13.26 -4.56
C ALA A 138 5.72 13.60 -3.09
N ALA A 139 6.03 14.84 -2.75
CA ALA A 139 6.32 15.25 -1.38
C ALA A 139 5.76 16.64 -1.07
N THR A 140 5.59 16.94 0.22
CA THR A 140 5.16 18.27 0.70
C THR A 140 6.30 19.26 0.77
N GLY A 141 7.56 18.80 0.85
CA GLY A 141 8.79 19.59 0.96
C GLY A 141 9.84 19.15 -0.06
N GLN A 142 10.68 20.09 -0.48
CA GLN A 142 11.71 19.85 -1.50
C GLN A 142 12.79 18.90 -0.99
N GLU A 143 13.19 18.97 0.27
CA GLU A 143 14.23 18.12 0.86
C GLU A 143 13.82 16.63 0.80
N LEU A 144 12.58 16.30 1.21
CA LEU A 144 12.05 14.92 1.11
C LEU A 144 11.96 14.44 -0.34
N LEU A 145 11.61 15.34 -1.26
CA LEU A 145 11.55 15.02 -2.69
C LEU A 145 12.94 14.65 -3.21
N ASP A 146 13.94 15.50 -2.91
CA ASP A 146 15.32 15.32 -3.35
C ASP A 146 15.93 14.04 -2.74
N ASP A 147 15.64 13.75 -1.47
CA ASP A 147 16.07 12.51 -0.81
C ASP A 147 15.51 11.27 -1.52
N ALA A 148 14.23 11.28 -1.88
CA ALA A 148 13.61 10.18 -2.59
C ALA A 148 14.17 10.03 -4.01
N VAL A 149 14.44 11.13 -4.70
CA VAL A 149 15.07 11.10 -6.04
C VAL A 149 16.50 10.55 -5.95
N ARG A 150 17.29 10.97 -4.96
CA ARG A 150 18.63 10.41 -4.71
C ARG A 150 18.58 8.91 -4.40
N ALA A 151 17.50 8.45 -3.76
CA ALA A 151 17.25 7.04 -3.47
C ALA A 151 16.75 6.24 -4.70
N GLY A 152 16.59 6.88 -5.86
CA GLY A 152 16.21 6.22 -7.13
C GLY A 152 14.73 6.37 -7.54
N ALA A 153 13.95 7.20 -6.84
CA ALA A 153 12.58 7.52 -7.27
C ALA A 153 12.57 8.55 -8.41
N SER A 154 11.49 8.56 -9.18
CA SER A 154 11.21 9.55 -10.23
C SER A 154 10.09 10.49 -9.78
N VAL A 155 10.21 11.78 -10.05
CA VAL A 155 9.16 12.75 -9.69
C VAL A 155 7.85 12.43 -10.40
N SER A 156 6.74 12.52 -9.69
CA SER A 156 5.40 12.35 -10.25
C SER A 156 5.14 13.35 -11.36
N PRO A 157 4.56 12.92 -12.50
CA PRO A 157 4.17 13.86 -13.55
C PRO A 157 3.22 14.92 -13.02
N ALA A 158 3.40 16.17 -13.46
CA ALA A 158 2.53 17.28 -13.07
C ALA A 158 1.07 16.99 -13.42
N GLY A 159 0.15 17.30 -12.49
CA GLY A 159 -1.28 17.04 -12.66
C GLY A 159 -1.73 15.60 -12.40
N SER A 160 -0.82 14.69 -12.07
CA SER A 160 -1.20 13.31 -11.72
C SER A 160 -1.96 13.26 -10.40
N PRO A 161 -3.17 12.64 -10.34
CA PRO A 161 -3.88 12.46 -9.08
C PRO A 161 -3.26 11.33 -8.27
N ILE A 162 -3.12 11.53 -6.96
CA ILE A 162 -2.82 10.46 -6.00
C ILE A 162 -4.10 10.18 -5.22
N VAL A 163 -4.71 9.03 -5.47
CA VAL A 163 -6.03 8.67 -4.96
C VAL A 163 -5.94 7.86 -3.68
N GLY A 164 -6.95 8.01 -2.81
CA GLY A 164 -7.09 7.24 -1.57
C GLY A 164 -6.37 7.86 -0.38
N THR A 165 -6.29 7.10 0.70
CA THR A 165 -5.72 7.54 1.98
C THR A 165 -4.30 8.08 1.82
N ALA A 166 -3.47 7.44 0.99
CA ALA A 166 -2.09 7.87 0.76
C ALA A 166 -2.00 9.31 0.21
N GLY A 167 -2.83 9.64 -0.79
CA GLY A 167 -2.88 10.98 -1.37
C GLY A 167 -3.48 12.02 -0.41
N LEU A 168 -4.54 11.65 0.31
CA LEU A 168 -5.18 12.54 1.28
C LEU A 168 -4.25 12.89 2.44
N ILE A 169 -3.55 11.91 3.00
CA ILE A 169 -2.53 12.16 4.04
C ILE A 169 -1.48 13.15 3.53
N LEU A 170 -0.96 12.95 2.31
CA LEU A 170 0.03 13.86 1.72
C LEU A 170 -0.49 15.30 1.64
N GLY A 171 -1.72 15.48 1.16
CA GLY A 171 -2.35 16.80 1.06
C GLY A 171 -2.67 17.42 2.43
N MET A 172 -3.25 16.65 3.34
CA MET A 172 -3.72 17.11 4.65
C MET A 172 -2.59 17.32 5.68
N ALA A 173 -1.45 16.67 5.52
CA ALA A 173 -0.30 16.77 6.42
C ALA A 173 0.17 18.21 6.60
N ARG A 174 0.08 19.04 5.55
CA ARG A 174 0.42 20.48 5.60
C ARG A 174 -0.40 21.23 6.64
N PHE A 175 -1.69 20.93 6.79
CA PHE A 175 -2.55 21.58 7.80
C PHE A 175 -2.15 21.22 9.24
N LYS A 176 -1.51 20.07 9.42
CA LYS A 176 -1.01 19.60 10.74
C LYS A 176 0.47 19.94 10.96
N LYS A 177 1.13 20.62 10.01
CA LYS A 177 2.58 20.94 10.04
C LYS A 177 3.45 19.67 10.13
N ILE A 178 3.05 18.62 9.40
CA ILE A 178 3.78 17.36 9.27
C ILE A 178 4.28 17.27 7.83
N GLU A 179 5.54 16.94 7.66
CA GLU A 179 6.10 16.68 6.34
C GLU A 179 5.65 15.29 5.84
N ALA A 180 5.38 15.18 4.56
CA ALA A 180 4.94 13.91 4.00
C ALA A 180 5.55 13.66 2.61
N VAL A 181 5.85 12.38 2.35
CA VAL A 181 6.29 11.88 1.05
C VAL A 181 5.48 10.65 0.69
N CYS A 182 5.06 10.56 -0.57
CA CYS A 182 4.33 9.42 -1.11
C CYS A 182 5.22 8.69 -2.11
N LEU A 183 5.43 7.40 -1.90
CA LEU A 183 6.16 6.49 -2.78
C LEU A 183 5.18 5.56 -3.47
N LEU A 184 5.11 5.61 -4.79
CA LEU A 184 4.17 4.84 -5.60
C LEU A 184 4.95 3.89 -6.52
N GLY A 185 4.82 2.58 -6.30
CA GLY A 185 5.39 1.58 -7.19
C GLY A 185 4.55 1.39 -8.46
N GLU A 186 5.20 1.39 -9.63
CA GLU A 186 4.54 1.09 -10.89
C GLU A 186 3.96 -0.32 -10.88
N THR A 187 2.68 -0.46 -11.20
CA THR A 187 1.96 -1.74 -11.19
C THR A 187 0.82 -1.76 -12.19
N ARG A 188 0.47 -2.94 -12.71
CA ARG A 188 -0.78 -3.13 -13.46
C ARG A 188 -2.02 -2.98 -12.58
N GLY A 189 -1.88 -3.19 -11.29
CA GLY A 189 -2.89 -2.90 -10.26
C GLY A 189 -3.97 -3.96 -10.06
N TYR A 190 -4.10 -4.97 -10.93
CA TYR A 190 -5.19 -5.97 -10.87
C TYR A 190 -4.90 -7.14 -9.91
N LEU A 191 -3.65 -7.47 -9.70
CA LEU A 191 -3.19 -8.56 -8.85
C LEU A 191 -2.17 -8.04 -7.85
N PRO A 192 -1.95 -8.77 -6.72
CA PRO A 192 -0.86 -8.46 -5.81
C PRO A 192 0.48 -8.38 -6.54
N ASP A 193 1.22 -7.30 -6.33
CA ASP A 193 2.47 -7.01 -7.02
C ASP A 193 3.64 -6.84 -6.03
N PRO A 194 4.23 -7.97 -5.58
CA PRO A 194 5.38 -7.93 -4.68
C PRO A 194 6.64 -7.36 -5.34
N LYS A 195 6.72 -7.35 -6.69
CA LYS A 195 7.84 -6.76 -7.43
C LYS A 195 7.83 -5.24 -7.31
N ALA A 196 6.67 -4.62 -7.47
CA ALA A 196 6.48 -3.19 -7.22
C ALA A 196 6.73 -2.82 -5.75
N ALA A 197 6.27 -3.65 -4.82
CA ALA A 197 6.53 -3.45 -3.39
C ALA A 197 8.03 -3.54 -3.05
N LYS A 198 8.78 -4.47 -3.67
CA LYS A 198 10.24 -4.57 -3.51
C LYS A 198 10.94 -3.30 -3.98
N SER A 199 10.58 -2.77 -5.17
CA SER A 199 11.15 -1.51 -5.67
C SER A 199 10.91 -0.34 -4.72
N VAL A 200 9.70 -0.23 -4.14
CA VAL A 200 9.41 0.80 -3.14
C VAL A 200 10.25 0.61 -1.87
N LEU A 201 10.44 -0.62 -1.41
CA LEU A 201 11.27 -0.90 -0.23
C LEU A 201 12.75 -0.61 -0.47
N GLU A 202 13.27 -0.82 -1.68
CA GLU A 202 14.63 -0.43 -2.08
C GLU A 202 14.84 1.09 -1.94
N VAL A 203 13.89 1.90 -2.37
CA VAL A 203 13.93 3.36 -2.20
C VAL A 203 13.77 3.74 -0.73
N LEU A 204 12.81 3.14 -0.05
CA LEU A 204 12.50 3.45 1.35
C LEU A 204 13.66 3.14 2.30
N GLN A 205 14.34 1.99 2.15
CA GLN A 205 15.51 1.65 2.98
C GLN A 205 16.63 2.69 2.82
N SER A 206 16.82 3.23 1.62
CA SER A 206 17.82 4.28 1.36
C SER A 206 17.44 5.60 2.05
N ILE A 207 16.16 5.99 2.00
CA ILE A 207 15.66 7.20 2.69
C ILE A 207 15.80 7.05 4.22
N LEU A 208 15.40 5.90 4.76
CA LEU A 208 15.42 5.63 6.20
C LEU A 208 16.82 5.30 6.74
N LYS A 209 17.78 5.01 5.85
CA LYS A 209 19.12 4.52 6.18
C LYS A 209 19.10 3.30 7.10
N ILE A 210 18.20 2.36 6.78
CA ILE A 210 18.07 1.05 7.44
C ILE A 210 18.44 -0.04 6.44
N ASP A 211 18.97 -1.14 6.93
CA ASP A 211 19.26 -2.31 6.12
C ASP A 211 18.09 -3.30 6.22
N LEU A 212 17.56 -3.72 5.06
CA LEU A 212 16.45 -4.66 4.94
C LEU A 212 16.87 -5.84 4.07
N ASP A 213 16.73 -7.04 4.59
CA ASP A 213 16.83 -8.23 3.76
C ASP A 213 15.56 -8.36 2.91
N LEU A 214 15.67 -8.10 1.62
CA LEU A 214 14.54 -8.15 0.66
C LEU A 214 14.46 -9.48 -0.10
N THR A 215 15.34 -10.45 0.19
CA THR A 215 15.37 -11.76 -0.51
C THR A 215 14.08 -12.56 -0.33
N GLY A 216 13.43 -12.44 0.83
CA GLY A 216 12.14 -13.08 1.08
C GLY A 216 11.00 -12.63 0.14
N LEU A 217 11.12 -11.47 -0.53
CA LEU A 217 10.17 -11.04 -1.55
C LEU A 217 10.38 -11.75 -2.88
N ASP A 218 11.57 -12.27 -3.18
CA ASP A 218 11.85 -12.95 -4.45
C ASP A 218 11.03 -14.23 -4.61
N GLU A 219 10.76 -14.94 -3.51
CA GLU A 219 9.83 -16.08 -3.52
C GLU A 219 8.38 -15.65 -3.78
N GLU A 220 7.95 -14.52 -3.20
CA GLU A 220 6.61 -13.99 -3.41
C GLU A 220 6.45 -13.49 -4.85
N ILE A 221 7.47 -12.86 -5.42
CA ILE A 221 7.53 -12.44 -6.82
C ILE A 221 7.39 -13.66 -7.74
N ALA A 222 8.19 -14.71 -7.53
CA ALA A 222 8.12 -15.90 -8.35
C ALA A 222 6.74 -16.59 -8.30
N LYS A 223 6.07 -16.58 -7.14
CA LYS A 223 4.70 -17.10 -6.99
C LYS A 223 3.68 -16.23 -7.74
N ALA A 224 3.81 -14.90 -7.65
CA ALA A 224 2.93 -13.96 -8.34
C ALA A 224 3.08 -14.08 -9.88
N GLU A 225 4.29 -14.15 -10.40
CA GLU A 225 4.57 -14.31 -11.84
C GLU A 225 3.99 -15.61 -12.40
N LYS A 226 4.12 -16.71 -11.67
CA LYS A 226 3.48 -17.99 -12.03
C LYS A 226 1.96 -17.88 -12.09
N MET A 227 1.36 -17.14 -11.16
CA MET A 227 -0.09 -16.92 -11.16
C MET A 227 -0.54 -16.08 -12.35
N VAL A 228 0.18 -15.00 -12.67
CA VAL A 228 -0.08 -14.14 -13.85
C VAL A 228 -0.01 -14.96 -15.13
N THR A 229 1.06 -15.73 -15.32
CA THR A 229 1.23 -16.59 -16.50
C THR A 229 0.09 -17.62 -16.65
N ARG A 230 -0.36 -18.19 -15.53
CA ARG A 230 -1.49 -19.13 -15.54
C ARG A 230 -2.80 -18.44 -15.95
N LEU A 231 -3.06 -17.24 -15.45
CA LEU A 231 -4.26 -16.48 -15.81
C LEU A 231 -4.24 -16.07 -17.29
N GLN A 232 -3.10 -15.63 -17.81
CA GLN A 232 -2.94 -15.30 -19.23
C GLN A 232 -3.25 -16.51 -20.12
N LYS A 233 -2.72 -17.68 -19.80
CA LYS A 233 -3.02 -18.91 -20.55
C LYS A 233 -4.51 -19.30 -20.52
N ILE A 234 -5.20 -19.02 -19.42
CA ILE A 234 -6.66 -19.28 -19.31
C ILE A 234 -7.42 -18.29 -20.20
N GLU A 235 -7.04 -17.02 -20.18
CA GLU A 235 -7.63 -15.97 -21.00
C GLU A 235 -7.44 -16.25 -22.50
N GLU A 236 -6.22 -16.57 -22.92
CA GLU A 236 -5.91 -16.97 -24.32
C GLU A 236 -6.76 -18.14 -24.79
N LYS A 237 -6.95 -19.18 -23.95
CA LYS A 237 -7.81 -20.30 -24.26
C LYS A 237 -9.28 -19.89 -24.41
N ARG A 238 -9.79 -19.02 -23.52
CA ARG A 238 -11.16 -18.50 -23.59
C ARG A 238 -11.39 -17.71 -24.87
N VAL A 239 -10.45 -16.82 -25.21
CA VAL A 239 -10.52 -16.02 -26.45
C VAL A 239 -10.48 -16.93 -27.67
N SER A 240 -9.61 -17.92 -27.72
CA SER A 240 -9.53 -18.88 -28.84
C SER A 240 -10.82 -19.66 -29.00
N GLN A 241 -11.41 -20.17 -27.91
CA GLN A 241 -12.69 -20.88 -27.93
C GLN A 241 -13.84 -19.97 -28.39
N ALA A 242 -13.90 -18.73 -27.91
CA ALA A 242 -14.91 -17.77 -28.35
C ALA A 242 -14.82 -17.44 -29.84
N VAL A 243 -13.60 -17.35 -30.39
CA VAL A 243 -13.37 -17.15 -31.83
C VAL A 243 -13.77 -18.36 -32.65
N GLU A 244 -13.52 -19.60 -32.17
CA GLU A 244 -13.95 -20.81 -32.82
C GLU A 244 -15.48 -20.95 -32.88
N ILE A 245 -16.17 -20.70 -31.75
CA ILE A 245 -17.63 -20.72 -31.66
C ILE A 245 -18.24 -19.72 -32.66
N ARG A 246 -17.70 -18.49 -32.72
CA ARG A 246 -18.18 -17.45 -33.62
C ARG A 246 -17.98 -17.82 -35.10
N LYS A 247 -16.86 -18.46 -35.44
CA LYS A 247 -16.63 -19.00 -36.80
C LYS A 247 -17.55 -20.13 -37.19
N GLU A 248 -17.97 -20.98 -36.23
CA GLU A 248 -18.95 -22.04 -36.48
C GLU A 248 -20.36 -21.48 -36.64
N GLU A 249 -20.74 -20.45 -35.86
CA GLU A 249 -22.02 -19.75 -36.01
C GLU A 249 -22.12 -19.04 -37.35
N ASP A 250 -21.10 -18.31 -37.78
CA ASP A 250 -21.03 -17.61 -39.07
C ASP A 250 -21.14 -18.62 -40.25
N LYS A 251 -20.55 -19.82 -40.14
CA LYS A 251 -20.69 -20.87 -41.14
C LYS A 251 -22.12 -21.44 -41.24
N LYS A 252 -22.84 -21.48 -40.12
CA LYS A 252 -24.24 -21.96 -40.12
C LYS A 252 -25.22 -20.96 -40.73
N ILE A 253 -24.93 -19.67 -40.68
CA ILE A 253 -25.77 -18.60 -41.25
C ILE A 253 -25.65 -18.52 -42.76
N THR A 254 -24.56 -19.03 -43.35
CA THR A 254 -24.32 -18.98 -44.80
C THR A 254 -25.11 -20.06 -45.63
N TYR A 255 -25.89 -20.90 -44.99
CA TYR A 255 -26.64 -21.97 -45.65
C TYR A 255 -28.18 -21.75 -45.69
N ILE A 256 -28.64 -20.52 -45.51
CA ILE A 256 -30.07 -20.18 -45.71
C ILE A 256 -30.15 -19.04 -46.73
N SER A 257 -30.07 -19.42 -47.99
CA SER A 257 -30.52 -18.60 -49.14
C SER A 257 -30.96 -19.51 -50.28
#